data_041c4781410ea5ac281591e26679ec1d
#
_entry.id   041c4781410ea5ac281591e26679ec1d
#
_cell.length_a   1.000
_cell.length_b   1.000
_cell.length_c   1.000
_cell.angle_alpha   90.00
_cell.angle_beta   90.00
_cell.angle_gamma   90.00
#
_symmetry.space_group_name_H-M   'P 1'
#
loop_
_entity.id
_entity.type
_entity.pdbx_description
1 polymer ?
#
loop_
_entity_poly.entity_id
_entity_poly.type
_entity_poly.pdbx_seq_one_letter_code
_entity_poly.pdbx_strand_id
1 'polypeptide(L)'
;VCSSDLFSAGSRLLVSALGQLALLNADKTDEQIRTNVRIGNVIIVGGDISQEEFGIALADGLLRIPERTTIYVSSADRALVWARRLFRRERLGQMWAGDLPQRTVDFLGANPSLQFVDVTEAAGSTTGNGHAYLRKSPWVSSDLLTLLAYDIGAAERGLKKEANQLVWTFPPDFIERLRKLLTEMNPD
;
A
#
# COMPACT_ATOMS: atom_id res chain seq x y z
N VAL A 1 -10.05 2.33 -16.16
CA VAL A 1 -9.52 2.53 -14.82
C VAL A 1 -8.07 2.94 -14.92
N CYS A 2 -7.69 4.06 -14.31
CA CYS A 2 -6.30 4.51 -14.28
C CYS A 2 -5.62 3.99 -13.02
N SER A 3 -4.46 3.36 -13.16
CA SER A 3 -3.57 3.01 -12.05
C SER A 3 -2.39 3.97 -12.03
N SER A 4 -2.03 4.45 -10.84
CA SER A 4 -0.88 5.32 -10.64
C SER A 4 0.10 4.64 -9.69
N ASP A 5 1.33 4.43 -10.17
CA ASP A 5 2.44 3.85 -9.42
C ASP A 5 3.50 4.92 -9.20
N LEU A 6 3.67 5.33 -7.93
CA LEU A 6 4.69 6.32 -7.56
C LEU A 6 5.56 5.76 -6.42
N PHE A 7 6.85 5.70 -6.74
CA PHE A 7 7.88 5.12 -5.87
C PHE A 7 8.60 6.21 -5.06
N SER A 8 8.87 5.95 -3.77
CA SER A 8 9.70 6.78 -2.90
C SER A 8 9.19 8.24 -2.79
N ALA A 9 9.98 9.23 -3.18
CA ALA A 9 9.65 10.67 -3.09
C ALA A 9 8.38 11.07 -3.87
N GLY A 10 8.00 10.33 -4.91
CA GLY A 10 6.76 10.55 -5.67
C GLY A 10 5.50 10.36 -4.84
N SER A 11 5.58 9.59 -3.74
CA SER A 11 4.44 9.38 -2.84
C SER A 11 3.91 10.67 -2.20
N ARG A 12 4.77 11.64 -1.93
CA ARG A 12 4.34 12.95 -1.38
C ARG A 12 3.46 13.71 -2.36
N LEU A 13 3.86 13.75 -3.62
CA LEU A 13 3.09 14.42 -4.66
C LEU A 13 1.74 13.75 -4.85
N LEU A 14 1.72 12.42 -4.93
CA LEU A 14 0.50 11.65 -5.08
C LEU A 14 -0.47 11.88 -3.92
N VAL A 15 -0.02 11.73 -2.69
CA VAL A 15 -0.84 11.89 -1.49
C VAL A 15 -1.39 13.31 -1.38
N SER A 16 -0.55 14.33 -1.64
CA SER A 16 -0.99 15.72 -1.66
C SER A 16 -2.05 15.97 -2.74
N ALA A 17 -1.85 15.46 -3.95
CA ALA A 17 -2.80 15.62 -5.05
C ALA A 17 -4.14 14.94 -4.75
N LEU A 18 -4.12 13.73 -4.16
CA LEU A 18 -5.35 13.02 -3.78
C LEU A 18 -6.11 13.72 -2.65
N GLY A 19 -5.40 14.26 -1.64
CA GLY A 19 -6.01 15.06 -0.59
C GLY A 19 -6.68 16.31 -1.15
N GLN A 20 -5.98 17.06 -2.01
CA GLN A 20 -6.56 18.23 -2.67
C GLN A 20 -7.76 17.89 -3.55
N LEU A 21 -7.69 16.76 -4.28
CA LEU A 21 -8.78 16.29 -5.10
C LEU A 21 -10.01 15.92 -4.25
N ALA A 22 -9.80 15.34 -3.08
CA ALA A 22 -10.87 15.06 -2.13
C ALA A 22 -11.54 16.35 -1.61
N LEU A 23 -10.75 17.35 -1.25
CA LEU A 23 -11.27 18.65 -0.80
C LEU A 23 -12.04 19.36 -1.90
N LEU A 24 -11.56 19.35 -3.15
CA LEU A 24 -12.26 19.94 -4.30
C LEU A 24 -13.58 19.24 -4.63
N ASN A 25 -13.81 18.03 -4.13
CA ASN A 25 -15.03 17.25 -4.31
C ASN A 25 -15.77 16.99 -3.00
N ALA A 26 -15.58 17.85 -2.00
CA ALA A 26 -16.17 17.66 -0.67
C ALA A 26 -17.70 17.65 -0.67
N ASP A 27 -18.31 18.32 -1.64
CA ASP A 27 -19.77 18.40 -1.86
C ASP A 27 -20.37 17.17 -2.55
N LYS A 28 -19.52 16.27 -3.08
CA LYS A 28 -19.95 15.09 -3.85
C LYS A 28 -19.98 13.83 -3.00
N THR A 29 -20.82 12.87 -3.40
CA THR A 29 -20.77 11.52 -2.81
C THR A 29 -19.54 10.74 -3.32
N ASP A 30 -19.11 9.71 -2.58
CA ASP A 30 -17.98 8.87 -2.97
C ASP A 30 -18.21 8.20 -4.33
N GLU A 31 -19.44 7.79 -4.61
CA GLU A 31 -19.83 7.20 -5.90
C GLU A 31 -19.66 8.21 -7.04
N GLN A 32 -20.11 9.45 -6.85
CA GLN A 32 -19.93 10.53 -7.85
C GLN A 32 -18.44 10.83 -8.08
N ILE A 33 -17.64 10.85 -7.01
CA ILE A 33 -16.20 11.07 -7.12
C ILE A 33 -15.57 9.95 -7.95
N ARG A 34 -15.78 8.69 -7.57
CA ARG A 34 -15.17 7.52 -8.24
C ARG A 34 -15.60 7.42 -9.71
N THR A 35 -16.86 7.70 -10.01
CA THR A 35 -17.35 7.72 -11.39
C THR A 35 -16.66 8.79 -12.25
N ASN A 36 -16.40 9.97 -11.69
CA ASN A 36 -15.80 11.08 -12.41
C ASN A 36 -14.27 10.98 -12.50
N VAL A 37 -13.62 10.60 -11.41
CA VAL A 37 -12.15 10.57 -11.30
C VAL A 37 -11.56 9.29 -11.88
N ARG A 38 -12.23 8.15 -11.70
CA ARG A 38 -11.89 6.83 -12.26
C ARG A 38 -10.50 6.33 -11.86
N ILE A 39 -10.10 6.53 -10.61
CA ILE A 39 -8.90 5.95 -10.03
C ILE A 39 -9.30 4.67 -9.29
N GLY A 40 -8.98 3.49 -9.85
CA GLY A 40 -9.24 2.20 -9.19
C GLY A 40 -8.24 1.94 -8.07
N ASN A 41 -6.97 1.81 -8.43
CA ASN A 41 -5.91 1.48 -7.48
C ASN A 41 -4.91 2.62 -7.31
N VAL A 42 -4.59 2.93 -6.06
CA VAL A 42 -3.43 3.73 -5.67
C VAL A 42 -2.43 2.81 -4.96
N ILE A 43 -1.21 2.78 -5.45
CA ILE A 43 -0.16 1.91 -4.94
C ILE A 43 1.02 2.78 -4.51
N ILE A 44 1.40 2.67 -3.25
CA ILE A 44 2.54 3.38 -2.67
C ILE A 44 3.60 2.35 -2.28
N VAL A 45 4.79 2.47 -2.86
CA VAL A 45 5.91 1.56 -2.62
C VAL A 45 7.08 2.34 -2.02
N GLY A 46 7.54 1.94 -0.84
CA GLY A 46 8.63 2.63 -0.15
C GLY A 46 8.34 4.11 0.07
N GLY A 47 7.14 4.44 0.53
CA GLY A 47 6.65 5.80 0.62
C GLY A 47 7.51 6.71 1.50
N ASP A 48 8.20 7.69 0.90
CA ASP A 48 8.97 8.73 1.58
C ASP A 48 8.06 9.93 1.93
N ILE A 49 6.99 9.66 2.64
CA ILE A 49 6.08 10.66 3.20
C ILE A 49 6.03 10.46 4.72
N SER A 50 5.88 11.54 5.48
CA SER A 50 5.72 11.42 6.93
C SER A 50 4.35 10.84 7.28
N GLN A 51 4.28 10.12 8.41
CA GLN A 51 3.00 9.61 8.92
C GLN A 51 2.00 10.73 9.20
N GLU A 52 2.50 11.90 9.64
CA GLU A 52 1.69 13.08 9.87
C GLU A 52 1.06 13.61 8.57
N GLU A 53 1.87 13.80 7.51
CA GLU A 53 1.39 14.28 6.20
C GLU A 53 0.36 13.30 5.60
N PHE A 54 0.61 11.99 5.73
CA PHE A 54 -0.34 10.98 5.30
C PHE A 54 -1.64 11.02 6.13
N GLY A 55 -1.52 11.18 7.45
CA GLY A 55 -2.66 11.33 8.35
C GLY A 55 -3.53 12.54 8.03
N ILE A 56 -2.92 13.67 7.66
CA ILE A 56 -3.66 14.87 7.21
C ILE A 56 -4.43 14.56 5.92
N ALA A 57 -3.79 13.96 4.93
CA ALA A 57 -4.45 13.61 3.68
C ALA A 57 -5.61 12.60 3.88
N LEU A 58 -5.48 11.66 4.83
CA LEU A 58 -6.58 10.78 5.23
C LEU A 58 -7.75 11.57 5.84
N ALA A 59 -7.46 12.54 6.70
CA ALA A 59 -8.49 13.40 7.28
C ALA A 59 -9.17 14.28 6.23
N ASP A 60 -8.45 14.72 5.20
CA ASP A 60 -8.96 15.46 4.05
C ASP A 60 -9.80 14.57 3.10
N GLY A 61 -9.88 13.27 3.36
CA GLY A 61 -10.72 12.34 2.60
C GLY A 61 -10.03 11.64 1.43
N LEU A 62 -8.70 11.47 1.46
CA LEU A 62 -7.93 10.78 0.42
C LEU A 62 -8.56 9.45 -0.02
N LEU A 63 -9.07 8.65 0.94
CA LEU A 63 -9.65 7.32 0.64
C LEU A 63 -10.98 7.36 -0.14
N ARG A 64 -11.58 8.52 -0.29
CA ARG A 64 -12.78 8.72 -1.10
C ARG A 64 -12.48 8.65 -2.60
N ILE A 65 -11.23 8.93 -2.97
CA ILE A 65 -10.81 9.08 -4.37
C ILE A 65 -10.59 7.72 -5.05
N PRO A 66 -9.67 6.85 -4.59
CA PRO A 66 -9.47 5.53 -5.20
C PRO A 66 -10.49 4.51 -4.68
N GLU A 67 -10.69 3.46 -5.44
CA GLU A 67 -11.42 2.28 -4.97
C GLU A 67 -10.60 1.51 -3.93
N ARG A 68 -9.27 1.42 -4.12
CA ARG A 68 -8.33 0.75 -3.21
C ARG A 68 -7.01 1.51 -3.11
N THR A 69 -6.45 1.54 -1.90
CA THR A 69 -5.09 2.03 -1.64
C THR A 69 -4.27 0.91 -1.04
N THR A 70 -3.17 0.52 -1.69
CA THR A 70 -2.24 -0.49 -1.20
C THR A 70 -0.88 0.14 -0.94
N ILE A 71 -0.36 -0.05 0.28
CA ILE A 71 0.92 0.53 0.72
C ILE A 71 1.86 -0.61 1.07
N TYR A 72 2.95 -0.73 0.30
CA TYR A 72 4.02 -1.68 0.58
C TYR A 72 5.03 -1.03 1.53
N VAL A 73 5.25 -1.69 2.66
CA VAL A 73 6.15 -1.23 3.73
C VAL A 73 7.25 -2.25 3.99
N SER A 74 8.40 -1.79 4.46
CA SER A 74 9.52 -2.65 4.84
C SER A 74 10.26 -2.07 6.04
N SER A 75 10.41 -2.84 7.09
CA SER A 75 11.26 -2.47 8.24
C SER A 75 12.76 -2.51 7.89
N ALA A 76 13.13 -3.23 6.83
CA ALA A 76 14.50 -3.35 6.34
C ALA A 76 14.93 -2.25 5.36
N ASP A 77 14.05 -1.29 5.03
CA ASP A 77 14.33 -0.21 4.09
C ASP A 77 15.30 0.82 4.68
N ARG A 78 16.59 0.66 4.36
CA ARG A 78 17.67 1.52 4.86
C ARG A 78 17.61 2.95 4.31
N ALA A 79 17.08 3.16 3.12
CA ALA A 79 16.97 4.50 2.54
C ALA A 79 16.00 5.35 3.37
N LEU A 80 14.89 4.77 3.80
CA LEU A 80 13.94 5.44 4.68
C LEU A 80 14.48 5.64 6.11
N VAL A 81 15.34 4.73 6.61
CA VAL A 81 16.05 4.92 7.89
C VAL A 81 16.92 6.17 7.85
N TRP A 82 17.67 6.39 6.76
CA TRP A 82 18.47 7.58 6.56
C TRP A 82 17.60 8.85 6.47
N ALA A 83 16.51 8.79 5.70
CA ALA A 83 15.57 9.90 5.59
C ALA A 83 14.96 10.26 6.96
N ARG A 84 14.59 9.27 7.77
CA ARG A 84 14.11 9.49 9.15
C ARG A 84 15.15 10.19 10.02
N ARG A 85 16.41 9.75 9.99
CA ARG A 85 17.49 10.37 10.77
C ARG A 85 17.75 11.82 10.37
N LEU A 86 17.70 12.11 9.06
CA LEU A 86 18.00 13.45 8.53
C LEU A 86 16.85 14.43 8.83
N PHE A 87 15.59 14.00 8.66
CA PHE A 87 14.43 14.87 8.79
C PHE A 87 13.69 14.73 10.14
N ARG A 88 14.16 13.83 11.03
CA ARG A 88 13.56 13.55 12.36
C ARG A 88 12.06 13.25 12.35
N ARG A 89 11.55 12.66 11.27
CA ARG A 89 10.14 12.26 11.12
C ARG A 89 10.06 10.81 10.68
N GLU A 90 9.11 10.08 11.23
CA GLU A 90 8.84 8.71 10.82
C GLU A 90 8.19 8.68 9.44
N ARG A 91 8.62 7.73 8.61
CA ARG A 91 8.16 7.57 7.23
C ARG A 91 7.13 6.47 7.10
N LEU A 92 6.14 6.69 6.24
CA LEU A 92 5.05 5.74 6.00
C LEU A 92 5.57 4.36 5.57
N GLY A 93 6.57 4.30 4.71
CA GLY A 93 7.16 3.05 4.24
C GLY A 93 7.92 2.24 5.29
N GLN A 94 8.13 2.77 6.51
CA GLN A 94 8.78 2.10 7.64
C GLN A 94 7.82 1.82 8.81
N MET A 95 6.54 1.99 8.64
CA MET A 95 5.58 1.69 9.70
C MET A 95 5.77 0.24 10.18
N TRP A 96 5.58 0.01 11.48
CA TRP A 96 5.32 -1.29 12.10
C TRP A 96 6.43 -1.95 12.93
N ALA A 97 7.32 -1.20 13.48
CA ALA A 97 8.19 -1.71 14.54
C ALA A 97 7.56 -1.45 15.94
N GLY A 98 6.36 -1.97 16.21
CA GLY A 98 5.73 -1.84 17.52
C GLY A 98 4.19 -1.93 17.50
N ASP A 99 3.58 -1.88 18.68
CA ASP A 99 2.11 -1.89 18.83
C ASP A 99 1.52 -0.56 18.33
N LEU A 100 0.51 -0.68 17.46
CA LEU A 100 -0.22 0.48 16.96
C LEU A 100 -1.14 1.06 18.03
N PRO A 101 -1.28 2.38 18.09
CA PRO A 101 -2.31 3.00 18.89
C PRO A 101 -3.70 2.44 18.52
N GLN A 102 -4.55 2.15 19.52
CA GLN A 102 -5.88 1.57 19.28
C GLN A 102 -6.70 2.35 18.24
N ARG A 103 -6.65 3.68 18.27
CA ARG A 103 -7.31 4.53 17.27
C ARG A 103 -6.89 4.23 15.83
N THR A 104 -5.62 3.84 15.62
CA THR A 104 -5.11 3.46 14.28
C THR A 104 -5.66 2.10 13.88
N VAL A 105 -5.73 1.16 14.84
CA VAL A 105 -6.34 -0.16 14.66
C VAL A 105 -7.80 -0.01 14.24
N ASP A 106 -8.56 0.80 14.97
CA ASP A 106 -9.98 1.04 14.71
C ASP A 106 -10.19 1.70 13.33
N PHE A 107 -9.35 2.70 13.01
CA PHE A 107 -9.40 3.37 11.70
C PHE A 107 -9.14 2.40 10.54
N LEU A 108 -8.10 1.58 10.63
CA LEU A 108 -7.76 0.61 9.59
C LEU A 108 -8.83 -0.49 9.47
N GLY A 109 -9.41 -0.92 10.58
CA GLY A 109 -10.53 -1.87 10.61
C GLY A 109 -11.78 -1.32 9.92
N ALA A 110 -12.03 -0.02 10.06
CA ALA A 110 -13.16 0.68 9.43
C ALA A 110 -12.92 0.98 7.92
N ASN A 111 -11.68 0.89 7.43
CA ASN A 111 -11.32 1.24 6.06
C ASN A 111 -10.62 0.07 5.33
N PRO A 112 -11.35 -1.00 4.96
CA PRO A 112 -10.78 -2.21 4.34
C PRO A 112 -10.18 -1.95 2.95
N SER A 113 -10.52 -0.85 2.30
CA SER A 113 -9.92 -0.41 1.04
C SER A 113 -8.48 0.09 1.20
N LEU A 114 -8.06 0.45 2.42
CA LEU A 114 -6.67 0.79 2.75
C LEU A 114 -5.96 -0.47 3.25
N GLN A 115 -5.00 -0.95 2.48
CA GLN A 115 -4.26 -2.18 2.73
C GLN A 115 -2.77 -1.88 2.91
N PHE A 116 -2.18 -2.41 3.99
CA PHE A 116 -0.73 -2.40 4.18
C PHE A 116 -0.18 -3.79 3.94
N VAL A 117 0.91 -3.87 3.17
CA VAL A 117 1.61 -5.11 2.85
C VAL A 117 3.05 -5.01 3.33
N ASP A 118 3.42 -5.79 4.32
CA ASP A 118 4.80 -5.89 4.79
C ASP A 118 5.61 -6.83 3.87
N VAL A 119 6.66 -6.27 3.28
CA VAL A 119 7.54 -7.00 2.37
C VAL A 119 8.86 -7.40 3.04
N THR A 120 9.03 -7.16 4.33
CA THR A 120 10.31 -7.39 5.03
C THR A 120 10.83 -8.81 4.83
N GLU A 121 9.95 -9.80 4.96
CA GLU A 121 10.27 -11.23 4.81
C GLU A 121 10.06 -11.77 3.39
N ALA A 122 9.63 -10.94 2.42
CA ALA A 122 9.46 -11.39 1.05
C ALA A 122 10.81 -11.75 0.42
N ALA A 123 10.87 -12.84 -0.34
CA ALA A 123 12.10 -13.29 -0.97
C ALA A 123 12.74 -12.18 -1.84
N GLY A 124 14.01 -11.87 -1.59
CA GLY A 124 14.76 -10.83 -2.30
C GLY A 124 14.47 -9.38 -1.88
N SER A 125 13.59 -9.14 -0.90
CA SER A 125 13.22 -7.81 -0.43
C SER A 125 14.39 -7.03 0.17
N THR A 126 15.30 -7.71 0.87
CA THR A 126 16.44 -7.10 1.57
C THR A 126 17.68 -6.90 0.70
N THR A 127 17.59 -7.21 -0.60
CA THR A 127 18.73 -7.10 -1.51
C THR A 127 19.19 -5.64 -1.66
N GLY A 128 20.47 -5.37 -1.44
CA GLY A 128 21.07 -4.04 -1.50
C GLY A 128 20.71 -3.21 -0.26
N ASN A 129 20.13 -2.02 -0.44
CA ASN A 129 19.71 -1.13 0.64
C ASN A 129 18.29 -1.40 1.18
N GLY A 130 17.62 -2.47 0.70
CA GLY A 130 16.26 -2.80 1.08
C GLY A 130 15.17 -1.87 0.51
N HIS A 131 15.53 -0.92 -0.35
CA HIS A 131 14.58 0.03 -0.97
C HIS A 131 14.12 -0.41 -2.37
N ALA A 132 14.84 -1.31 -3.01
CA ALA A 132 14.59 -1.76 -4.37
C ALA A 132 13.71 -3.03 -4.46
N TYR A 133 13.00 -3.39 -3.38
CA TYR A 133 12.22 -4.62 -3.30
C TYR A 133 11.17 -4.76 -4.40
N LEU A 134 10.58 -3.67 -4.85
CA LEU A 134 9.64 -3.69 -5.97
C LEU A 134 10.22 -4.37 -7.23
N ARG A 135 11.49 -4.13 -7.54
CA ARG A 135 12.17 -4.64 -8.74
C ARG A 135 13.00 -5.89 -8.49
N LYS A 136 13.39 -6.15 -7.23
CA LYS A 136 14.31 -7.23 -6.87
C LYS A 136 13.65 -8.41 -6.18
N SER A 137 12.47 -8.21 -5.59
CA SER A 137 11.70 -9.30 -5.02
C SER A 137 10.71 -9.85 -6.07
N PRO A 138 10.85 -11.08 -6.51
CA PRO A 138 9.88 -11.68 -7.42
C PRO A 138 8.50 -11.82 -6.76
N TRP A 139 8.44 -11.97 -5.44
CA TRP A 139 7.18 -12.04 -4.71
C TRP A 139 6.42 -10.72 -4.76
N VAL A 140 7.10 -9.61 -4.46
CA VAL A 140 6.50 -8.28 -4.48
C VAL A 140 6.08 -7.87 -5.89
N SER A 141 6.93 -8.14 -6.89
CA SER A 141 6.61 -7.85 -8.29
C SER A 141 5.40 -8.65 -8.77
N SER A 142 5.32 -9.94 -8.40
CA SER A 142 4.20 -10.80 -8.79
C SER A 142 2.90 -10.39 -8.12
N ASP A 143 2.94 -10.03 -6.83
CA ASP A 143 1.77 -9.52 -6.10
C ASP A 143 1.24 -8.23 -6.73
N LEU A 144 2.15 -7.29 -7.01
CA LEU A 144 1.81 -6.02 -7.65
C LEU A 144 1.19 -6.23 -9.05
N LEU A 145 1.80 -7.08 -9.88
CA LEU A 145 1.27 -7.38 -11.21
C LEU A 145 -0.11 -8.03 -11.13
N THR A 146 -0.32 -8.93 -10.17
CA THR A 146 -1.62 -9.57 -9.94
C THR A 146 -2.68 -8.55 -9.49
N LEU A 147 -2.32 -7.63 -8.59
CA LEU A 147 -3.20 -6.53 -8.19
C LEU A 147 -3.62 -5.68 -9.39
N LEU A 148 -2.66 -5.30 -10.24
CA LEU A 148 -2.91 -4.46 -11.41
C LEU A 148 -3.70 -5.17 -12.51
N ALA A 149 -3.45 -6.46 -12.72
CA ALA A 149 -4.09 -7.22 -13.79
C ALA A 149 -5.52 -7.63 -13.44
N TYR A 150 -5.80 -7.97 -12.19
CA TYR A 150 -7.06 -8.61 -11.79
C TYR A 150 -7.88 -7.77 -10.80
N ASP A 151 -7.34 -6.69 -10.25
CA ASP A 151 -8.00 -5.80 -9.28
C ASP A 151 -8.60 -6.53 -8.07
N ILE A 152 -7.90 -7.52 -7.54
CA ILE A 152 -8.32 -8.37 -6.42
C ILE A 152 -7.66 -7.98 -5.11
N GLY A 153 -8.31 -8.30 -3.97
CA GLY A 153 -7.86 -7.99 -2.63
C GLY A 153 -6.62 -8.78 -2.19
N ALA A 154 -5.96 -8.33 -1.12
CA ALA A 154 -4.72 -8.94 -0.62
C ALA A 154 -4.90 -10.42 -0.23
N ALA A 155 -6.04 -10.78 0.40
CA ALA A 155 -6.35 -12.18 0.74
C ALA A 155 -6.45 -13.06 -0.51
N GLU A 156 -7.12 -12.57 -1.55
CA GLU A 156 -7.33 -13.26 -2.80
C GLU A 156 -6.01 -13.47 -3.55
N ARG A 157 -5.07 -12.51 -3.46
CA ARG A 157 -3.72 -12.62 -4.01
C ARG A 157 -2.82 -13.61 -3.25
N GLY A 158 -3.32 -14.28 -2.22
CA GLY A 158 -2.60 -15.29 -1.44
C GLY A 158 -1.81 -14.74 -0.26
N LEU A 159 -1.88 -13.45 0.02
CA LEU A 159 -1.30 -12.86 1.23
C LEU A 159 -2.04 -13.32 2.49
N LYS A 160 -1.37 -13.31 3.62
CA LYS A 160 -1.94 -13.65 4.92
C LYS A 160 -1.96 -12.44 5.85
N LYS A 161 -2.98 -12.40 6.69
CA LYS A 161 -3.08 -11.46 7.80
C LYS A 161 -3.45 -12.27 9.06
N GLU A 162 -2.65 -12.15 10.11
CA GLU A 162 -2.98 -12.79 11.39
C GLU A 162 -4.18 -12.10 12.05
N ALA A 163 -4.92 -12.84 12.87
CA ALA A 163 -6.19 -12.39 13.43
C ALA A 163 -6.11 -11.03 14.18
N ASN A 164 -4.97 -10.73 14.78
CA ASN A 164 -4.73 -9.50 15.54
C ASN A 164 -3.84 -8.49 14.80
N GLN A 165 -3.49 -8.75 13.52
CA GLN A 165 -2.64 -7.88 12.72
C GLN A 165 -3.46 -7.14 11.67
N LEU A 166 -3.07 -5.91 11.38
CA LEU A 166 -3.70 -5.07 10.37
C LEU A 166 -2.95 -5.09 9.04
N VAL A 167 -1.82 -5.78 9.02
CA VAL A 167 -0.86 -5.79 7.92
C VAL A 167 -0.87 -7.16 7.25
N TRP A 168 -0.89 -7.18 5.95
CA TRP A 168 -0.76 -8.36 5.13
C TRP A 168 0.71 -8.73 4.98
N THR A 169 1.02 -10.01 5.00
CA THR A 169 2.38 -10.54 4.88
C THR A 169 2.44 -11.63 3.82
N PHE A 170 3.64 -11.89 3.32
CA PHE A 170 3.90 -12.96 2.37
C PHE A 170 4.12 -14.28 3.12
N PRO A 171 3.24 -15.27 2.99
CA PRO A 171 3.48 -16.58 3.57
C PRO A 171 4.57 -17.34 2.80
N PRO A 172 5.25 -18.33 3.43
CA PRO A 172 6.30 -19.11 2.75
C PRO A 172 5.84 -19.80 1.46
N ASP A 173 4.56 -20.18 1.40
CA ASP A 173 3.90 -20.82 0.27
C ASP A 173 3.25 -19.83 -0.72
N PHE A 174 3.63 -18.55 -0.68
CA PHE A 174 3.02 -17.49 -1.49
C PHE A 174 2.99 -17.80 -2.99
N ILE A 175 4.10 -18.26 -3.55
CA ILE A 175 4.21 -18.55 -5.01
C ILE A 175 3.27 -19.71 -5.42
N GLU A 176 3.10 -20.71 -4.57
CA GLU A 176 2.19 -21.82 -4.83
C GLU A 176 0.74 -21.34 -4.83
N ARG A 177 0.37 -20.50 -3.86
CA ARG A 177 -0.95 -19.87 -3.79
C ARG A 177 -1.24 -19.01 -5.01
N LEU A 178 -0.28 -18.18 -5.39
CA LEU A 178 -0.41 -17.31 -6.55
C LEU A 178 -0.55 -18.12 -7.84
N ARG A 179 0.25 -19.18 -8.02
CA ARG A 179 0.13 -20.06 -9.18
C ARG A 179 -1.25 -20.72 -9.26
N LYS A 180 -1.76 -21.22 -8.13
CA LYS A 180 -3.10 -21.83 -8.07
C LYS A 180 -4.16 -20.81 -8.48
N LEU A 181 -4.13 -19.61 -7.92
CA LEU A 181 -5.02 -18.51 -8.27
C LEU A 181 -5.00 -18.22 -9.78
N LEU A 182 -3.81 -18.04 -10.36
CA LEU A 182 -3.68 -17.69 -11.77
C LEU A 182 -4.19 -18.81 -12.70
N THR A 183 -4.04 -20.08 -12.29
CA THR A 183 -4.60 -21.22 -13.03
C THR A 183 -6.14 -21.23 -12.94
N GLU A 184 -6.72 -20.90 -11.80
CA GLU A 184 -8.17 -20.83 -11.62
C GLU A 184 -8.81 -19.67 -12.40
N MET A 185 -8.08 -18.54 -12.52
CA MET A 185 -8.57 -17.34 -13.23
C MET A 185 -8.38 -17.42 -14.75
N ASN A 186 -7.46 -18.23 -15.23
CA ASN A 186 -7.18 -18.45 -16.66
C ASN A 186 -7.22 -19.96 -16.95
N PRO A 187 -8.38 -20.62 -16.85
CA PRO A 187 -8.52 -21.99 -17.32
C PRO A 187 -8.38 -21.99 -18.84
N ASP A 188 -7.45 -22.83 -19.38
CA ASP A 188 -7.24 -23.05 -20.81
C ASP A 188 -8.53 -23.48 -21.53
#